data_89d216a04aeda6f9fc63f875f223a6cd
#
_entry.id   89d216a04aeda6f9fc63f875f223a6cd
#
_cell.length_a   1.000
_cell.length_b   1.000
_cell.length_c   1.000
_cell.angle_alpha   90.00
_cell.angle_beta   90.00
_cell.angle_gamma   90.00
#
_symmetry.space_group_name_H-M   'P 1'
#
loop_
_entity.id
_entity.type
_entity.pdbx_description
1 polymer ?
#
loop_
_entity_poly.entity_id
_entity_poly.type
_entity_poly.pdbx_seq_one_letter_code
_entity_poly.pdbx_strand_id
1 'polypeptide(L)'
;MNSKPRKERIVEKWSDIIRYLHLIIHITRPISYVTAKQIKQITHKPRIMAKMDRVENLPQLFRQSGLFLIPVSRSKYAIVKGVGHHMPEQFEMKPEIYNTSKAFPSSAIGIEGESIFLDYANSCGLLEKLCGTTNLIPSVRGRTTTREFDFFVSNEKIEVSSAQIEIDASYESKDELLIYEAKIGLPSSFSIKQLYFPYRTFMVKKRVRNFFFCFIPDSKYYIFWEYGFDKFNDFNSIRLLRHKVYQIRVSKVVPVKYYQNILPSPKLIDIPQADDVNKIMLFPFMVSEGYDSAKKMVEAFAFDIRQSSYYRQLPKY
;
A
#
# COMPACT_ATOMS: atom_id res chain seq x y z
N MET A 1 -28.47 4.32 19.06
CA MET A 1 -27.29 3.75 19.75
C MET A 1 -26.07 4.00 18.89
N ASN A 2 -25.22 4.97 19.25
CA ASN A 2 -23.99 5.25 18.53
C ASN A 2 -23.01 4.09 18.75
N SER A 3 -22.78 3.29 17.71
CA SER A 3 -21.76 2.23 17.79
C SER A 3 -20.38 2.89 17.82
N LYS A 4 -19.59 2.58 18.86
CA LYS A 4 -18.20 3.04 18.97
C LYS A 4 -17.40 2.74 17.70
N PRO A 5 -16.48 3.61 17.28
CA PRO A 5 -15.61 3.37 16.14
C PRO A 5 -14.86 2.03 16.27
N ARG A 6 -14.58 1.38 15.14
CA ARG A 6 -13.91 0.06 15.10
C ARG A 6 -12.60 0.02 15.89
N LYS A 7 -11.82 1.11 15.88
CA LYS A 7 -10.54 1.24 16.62
C LYS A 7 -10.74 1.16 18.14
N GLU A 8 -11.70 1.88 18.68
CA GLU A 8 -11.99 1.86 20.13
C GLU A 8 -12.39 0.48 20.62
N ARG A 9 -13.20 -0.25 19.83
CA ARG A 9 -13.58 -1.65 20.14
C ARG A 9 -12.40 -2.62 20.18
N ILE A 10 -11.35 -2.38 19.37
CA ILE A 10 -10.14 -3.22 19.39
C ILE A 10 -9.33 -2.93 20.65
N VAL A 11 -9.13 -1.67 21.00
CA VAL A 11 -8.37 -1.24 22.18
C VAL A 11 -9.01 -1.81 23.47
N GLU A 12 -10.33 -1.65 23.61
CA GLU A 12 -11.08 -2.16 24.77
C GLU A 12 -10.93 -3.69 24.90
N LYS A 13 -11.10 -4.42 23.81
CA LYS A 13 -10.98 -5.89 23.81
C LYS A 13 -9.58 -6.38 24.15
N TRP A 14 -8.53 -5.65 23.79
CA TRP A 14 -7.18 -6.00 24.22
C TRP A 14 -6.99 -5.83 25.73
N SER A 15 -7.60 -4.83 26.35
CA SER A 15 -7.61 -4.69 27.81
C SER A 15 -8.27 -5.88 28.49
N ASP A 16 -9.39 -6.37 27.93
CA ASP A 16 -10.07 -7.57 28.41
C ASP A 16 -9.24 -8.84 28.19
N ILE A 17 -8.59 -9.00 27.05
CA ILE A 17 -7.69 -10.12 26.75
C ILE A 17 -6.54 -10.17 27.75
N ILE A 18 -5.89 -9.03 27.99
CA ILE A 18 -4.76 -8.92 28.91
C ILE A 18 -5.21 -9.28 30.35
N ARG A 19 -6.35 -8.76 30.78
CA ARG A 19 -6.93 -9.06 32.10
C ARG A 19 -7.27 -10.56 32.22
N TYR A 20 -7.95 -11.12 31.23
CA TYR A 20 -8.34 -12.53 31.21
C TYR A 20 -7.14 -13.48 31.24
N LEU A 21 -6.08 -13.16 30.51
CA LEU A 21 -4.88 -14.00 30.44
C LEU A 21 -3.86 -13.71 31.54
N HIS A 22 -4.19 -12.82 32.49
CA HIS A 22 -3.26 -12.36 33.52
C HIS A 22 -1.90 -11.88 32.93
N LEU A 23 -1.92 -11.39 31.69
CA LEU A 23 -0.72 -10.90 30.98
C LEU A 23 -0.07 -9.70 31.68
N ILE A 24 -0.79 -9.00 32.56
CA ILE A 24 -0.22 -7.91 33.38
C ILE A 24 0.98 -8.42 34.18
N ILE A 25 0.92 -9.65 34.69
CA ILE A 25 2.02 -10.29 35.43
C ILE A 25 3.21 -10.60 34.50
N HIS A 26 2.97 -10.73 33.20
CA HIS A 26 3.97 -11.10 32.20
C HIS A 26 4.47 -9.92 31.35
N ILE A 27 3.95 -8.69 31.54
CA ILE A 27 4.47 -7.47 30.86
C ILE A 27 5.93 -7.19 31.22
N THR A 28 6.38 -7.69 32.35
CA THR A 28 7.80 -7.61 32.76
C THR A 28 8.70 -8.59 32.00
N ARG A 29 8.12 -9.63 31.36
CA ARG A 29 8.87 -10.55 30.51
C ARG A 29 9.09 -9.93 29.14
N PRO A 30 10.26 -10.14 28.52
CA PRO A 30 10.57 -9.62 27.21
C PRO A 30 9.68 -10.24 26.10
N ILE A 31 9.21 -11.48 26.30
CA ILE A 31 8.28 -12.16 25.37
C ILE A 31 7.18 -12.87 26.14
N SER A 32 5.96 -12.73 25.67
CA SER A 32 4.79 -13.52 26.09
C SER A 32 4.03 -14.02 24.86
N TYR A 33 3.34 -15.15 25.00
CA TYR A 33 2.62 -15.75 23.88
C TYR A 33 1.12 -15.77 24.12
N VAL A 34 0.35 -15.54 23.06
CA VAL A 34 -1.11 -15.66 23.05
C VAL A 34 -1.56 -16.43 21.81
N THR A 35 -2.53 -17.32 21.99
CA THR A 35 -3.09 -18.11 20.89
C THR A 35 -4.39 -17.49 20.35
N ALA A 36 -4.68 -17.75 19.07
CA ALA A 36 -5.95 -17.36 18.48
C ALA A 36 -7.17 -17.97 19.24
N LYS A 37 -7.01 -19.16 19.84
CA LYS A 37 -8.04 -19.80 20.68
C LYS A 37 -8.32 -18.97 21.93
N GLN A 38 -7.30 -18.49 22.62
CA GLN A 38 -7.45 -17.61 23.78
C GLN A 38 -8.09 -16.27 23.41
N ILE A 39 -7.68 -15.66 22.29
CA ILE A 39 -8.31 -14.42 21.79
C ILE A 39 -9.78 -14.65 21.44
N LYS A 40 -10.14 -15.82 20.89
CA LYS A 40 -11.52 -16.18 20.54
C LYS A 40 -12.46 -16.27 21.75
N GLN A 41 -11.97 -16.49 22.94
CA GLN A 41 -12.80 -16.50 24.15
C GLN A 41 -13.38 -15.12 24.46
N ILE A 42 -12.72 -14.05 23.99
CA ILE A 42 -13.15 -12.66 24.23
C ILE A 42 -13.71 -12.02 22.95
N THR A 43 -13.23 -12.46 21.78
CA THR A 43 -13.68 -11.90 20.49
C THR A 43 -13.65 -12.95 19.39
N HIS A 44 -14.66 -12.94 18.52
CA HIS A 44 -14.76 -13.90 17.42
C HIS A 44 -13.76 -13.63 16.26
N LYS A 45 -12.96 -12.56 16.32
CA LYS A 45 -12.12 -12.11 15.20
C LYS A 45 -10.65 -11.94 15.61
N PRO A 46 -9.93 -13.01 16.03
CA PRO A 46 -8.53 -12.89 16.50
C PRO A 46 -7.61 -12.22 15.50
N ARG A 47 -7.79 -12.48 14.22
CA ARG A 47 -6.97 -11.91 13.15
C ARG A 47 -7.10 -10.40 13.05
N ILE A 48 -8.32 -9.86 13.22
CA ILE A 48 -8.54 -8.41 13.24
C ILE A 48 -7.87 -7.79 14.45
N MET A 49 -7.90 -8.50 15.58
CA MET A 49 -7.25 -8.08 16.81
C MET A 49 -5.72 -8.02 16.65
N ALA A 50 -5.15 -8.92 15.84
CA ALA A 50 -3.71 -8.96 15.57
C ALA A 50 -3.26 -7.99 14.45
N LYS A 51 -4.19 -7.29 13.78
CA LYS A 51 -3.85 -6.32 12.74
C LYS A 51 -3.49 -4.96 13.36
N MET A 52 -2.23 -4.85 13.76
CA MET A 52 -1.61 -3.66 14.35
C MET A 52 -0.53 -3.12 13.39
N ASP A 53 -0.96 -2.67 12.21
CA ASP A 53 -0.05 -2.31 11.13
C ASP A 53 0.55 -0.90 11.30
N ARG A 54 0.00 -0.09 12.22
CA ARG A 54 0.45 1.27 12.55
C ARG A 54 0.50 1.46 14.06
N VAL A 55 1.35 2.36 14.55
CA VAL A 55 1.46 2.70 15.99
C VAL A 55 0.11 3.12 16.57
N GLU A 56 -0.71 3.87 15.81
CA GLU A 56 -2.03 4.32 16.26
C GLU A 56 -3.04 3.17 16.44
N ASN A 57 -2.76 2.01 15.86
CA ASN A 57 -3.59 0.81 16.00
C ASN A 57 -3.19 -0.04 17.23
N LEU A 58 -2.07 0.30 17.87
CA LEU A 58 -1.67 -0.36 19.12
C LEU A 58 -2.60 0.01 20.27
N PRO A 59 -2.97 -0.93 21.13
CA PRO A 59 -3.61 -0.65 22.41
C PRO A 59 -2.75 0.32 23.24
N GLN A 60 -3.41 1.15 24.05
CA GLN A 60 -2.70 2.14 24.88
C GLN A 60 -1.63 1.46 25.76
N LEU A 61 -1.99 0.35 26.39
CA LEU A 61 -1.05 -0.43 27.22
C LEU A 61 0.18 -0.88 26.43
N PHE A 62 0.01 -1.33 25.18
CA PHE A 62 1.13 -1.73 24.35
C PHE A 62 2.06 -0.57 24.07
N ARG A 63 1.50 0.59 23.72
CA ARG A 63 2.29 1.82 23.48
C ARG A 63 3.06 2.27 24.71
N GLN A 64 2.40 2.29 25.88
CA GLN A 64 3.00 2.72 27.14
C GLN A 64 4.09 1.76 27.64
N SER A 65 3.95 0.47 27.35
CA SER A 65 4.89 -0.57 27.80
C SER A 65 5.93 -0.94 26.74
N GLY A 66 5.94 -0.28 25.59
CA GLY A 66 6.84 -0.60 24.47
C GLY A 66 6.62 -2.00 23.92
N LEU A 67 5.36 -2.46 23.84
CA LEU A 67 5.00 -3.79 23.36
C LEU A 67 4.45 -3.74 21.95
N PHE A 68 4.66 -4.81 21.21
CA PHE A 68 4.04 -5.03 19.90
C PHE A 68 3.74 -6.51 19.67
N LEU A 69 2.95 -6.82 18.65
CA LEU A 69 2.49 -8.17 18.36
C LEU A 69 3.10 -8.71 17.08
N ILE A 70 3.64 -9.93 17.16
CA ILE A 70 4.18 -10.66 16.00
C ILE A 70 3.44 -11.99 15.84
N PRO A 71 2.92 -12.33 14.65
CA PRO A 71 2.44 -13.68 14.39
C PRO A 71 3.64 -14.62 14.28
N VAL A 72 3.66 -15.68 15.11
CA VAL A 72 4.72 -16.70 15.08
C VAL A 72 4.25 -18.00 14.43
N SER A 73 2.93 -18.18 14.33
CA SER A 73 2.31 -19.24 13.51
C SER A 73 0.90 -18.81 13.07
N ARG A 74 0.18 -19.67 12.36
CA ARG A 74 -1.21 -19.41 11.96
C ARG A 74 -2.15 -19.14 13.13
N SER A 75 -1.83 -19.64 14.32
CA SER A 75 -2.70 -19.60 15.50
C SER A 75 -2.03 -19.05 16.75
N LYS A 76 -0.77 -18.62 16.68
CA LYS A 76 0.00 -18.14 17.83
C LYS A 76 0.68 -16.81 17.52
N TYR A 77 0.64 -15.92 18.49
CA TYR A 77 1.26 -14.60 18.43
C TYR A 77 2.23 -14.44 19.60
N ALA A 78 3.34 -13.76 19.36
CA ALA A 78 4.24 -13.28 20.39
C ALA A 78 3.92 -11.81 20.70
N ILE A 79 3.78 -11.47 21.97
CA ILE A 79 3.79 -10.09 22.47
C ILE A 79 5.22 -9.82 22.91
N VAL A 80 5.87 -8.87 22.27
CA VAL A 80 7.31 -8.64 22.40
C VAL A 80 7.56 -7.21 22.87
N LYS A 81 8.51 -7.05 23.79
CA LYS A 81 9.00 -5.73 24.19
C LYS A 81 10.08 -5.25 23.22
N GLY A 82 9.88 -4.06 22.64
CA GLY A 82 10.82 -3.49 21.67
C GLY A 82 10.15 -2.61 20.63
N VAL A 83 10.83 -2.41 19.50
CA VAL A 83 10.35 -1.56 18.40
C VAL A 83 9.74 -2.45 17.31
N GLY A 84 8.41 -2.39 17.18
CA GLY A 84 7.66 -3.18 16.19
C GLY A 84 7.23 -2.40 14.95
N HIS A 85 7.39 -1.09 14.98
CA HIS A 85 6.95 -0.17 13.93
C HIS A 85 8.08 0.78 13.54
N HIS A 86 8.07 1.17 12.28
CA HIS A 86 9.00 2.14 11.72
C HIS A 86 8.22 3.36 11.22
N MET A 87 8.76 4.55 11.42
CA MET A 87 8.23 5.79 10.84
C MET A 87 9.00 6.08 9.56
N PRO A 88 8.32 6.14 8.39
CA PRO A 88 9.01 6.47 7.15
C PRO A 88 9.73 7.80 7.29
N GLU A 89 10.97 7.85 6.84
CA GLU A 89 11.77 9.06 6.85
C GLU A 89 11.09 10.12 5.99
N GLN A 90 11.03 11.34 6.52
CA GLN A 90 10.43 12.47 5.83
C GLN A 90 11.48 13.20 4.99
N PHE A 91 11.12 13.48 3.75
CA PHE A 91 11.96 14.21 2.81
C PHE A 91 11.15 15.32 2.14
N GLU A 92 11.85 16.27 1.55
CA GLU A 92 11.22 17.25 0.68
C GLU A 92 10.57 16.55 -0.52
N MET A 93 9.30 16.80 -0.75
CA MET A 93 8.52 16.17 -1.82
C MET A 93 8.79 16.84 -3.16
N LYS A 94 9.97 16.60 -3.72
CA LYS A 94 10.34 17.02 -5.08
C LYS A 94 10.20 15.84 -6.05
N PRO A 95 9.11 15.75 -6.83
CA PRO A 95 8.92 14.62 -7.73
C PRO A 95 9.80 14.73 -8.97
N GLU A 96 10.42 13.63 -9.33
CA GLU A 96 10.99 13.43 -10.66
C GLU A 96 9.84 13.12 -11.64
N ILE A 97 9.76 13.86 -12.75
CA ILE A 97 8.74 13.62 -13.77
C ILE A 97 9.12 12.39 -14.58
N TYR A 98 8.23 11.42 -14.61
CA TYR A 98 8.35 10.22 -15.44
C TYR A 98 7.33 10.28 -16.59
N ASN A 99 7.82 10.45 -17.81
CA ASN A 99 6.97 10.52 -19.00
C ASN A 99 6.71 9.12 -19.56
N THR A 100 5.45 8.85 -19.91
CA THR A 100 5.02 7.58 -20.53
C THR A 100 3.97 7.85 -21.60
N SER A 101 3.86 6.98 -22.60
CA SER A 101 2.75 6.96 -23.54
C SER A 101 1.55 6.12 -23.06
N LYS A 102 1.72 5.35 -21.97
CA LYS A 102 0.68 4.46 -21.46
C LYS A 102 -0.28 5.24 -20.55
N ALA A 103 -1.56 5.23 -20.88
CA ALA A 103 -2.60 5.79 -20.02
C ALA A 103 -2.84 4.90 -18.79
N PHE A 104 -3.36 5.52 -17.71
CA PHE A 104 -3.84 4.77 -16.57
C PHE A 104 -5.06 3.94 -17.00
N PRO A 105 -5.20 2.67 -16.54
CA PRO A 105 -6.32 1.81 -16.94
C PRO A 105 -7.66 2.44 -16.56
N SER A 106 -8.54 2.65 -17.56
CA SER A 106 -9.83 3.29 -17.34
C SER A 106 -10.74 2.51 -16.37
N SER A 107 -10.69 1.18 -16.42
CA SER A 107 -11.42 0.31 -15.50
C SER A 107 -10.95 0.40 -14.04
N ALA A 108 -9.76 0.96 -13.80
CA ALA A 108 -9.19 1.11 -12.47
C ALA A 108 -9.49 2.48 -11.83
N ILE A 109 -10.19 3.36 -12.55
CA ILE A 109 -10.53 4.69 -12.05
C ILE A 109 -11.62 4.55 -10.98
N GLY A 110 -11.40 5.19 -9.82
CA GLY A 110 -12.33 5.12 -8.70
C GLY A 110 -12.27 3.82 -7.90
N ILE A 111 -11.41 2.86 -8.26
CA ILE A 111 -11.19 1.67 -7.45
C ILE A 111 -10.14 1.99 -6.38
N GLU A 112 -10.51 1.79 -5.12
CA GLU A 112 -9.60 1.87 -3.99
C GLU A 112 -8.76 0.58 -3.90
N GLY A 113 -7.61 0.57 -4.58
CA GLY A 113 -6.69 -0.57 -4.55
C GLY A 113 -5.24 -0.09 -4.48
N GLU A 114 -4.56 -0.35 -3.37
CA GLU A 114 -3.16 0.08 -3.15
C GLU A 114 -2.23 -0.45 -4.24
N SER A 115 -2.42 -1.68 -4.71
CA SER A 115 -1.57 -2.33 -5.70
C SER A 115 -1.77 -1.85 -7.14
N ILE A 116 -2.90 -1.25 -7.48
CA ILE A 116 -3.23 -0.78 -8.85
C ILE A 116 -2.20 0.25 -9.32
N PHE A 117 -1.80 1.16 -8.45
CA PHE A 117 -0.80 2.19 -8.78
C PHE A 117 0.59 1.60 -9.02
N LEU A 118 0.94 0.52 -8.31
CA LEU A 118 2.18 -0.23 -8.56
C LEU A 118 2.13 -0.98 -9.88
N ASP A 119 1.00 -1.61 -10.21
CA ASP A 119 0.82 -2.30 -11.49
C ASP A 119 0.91 -1.33 -12.67
N TYR A 120 0.33 -0.15 -12.52
CA TYR A 120 0.49 0.90 -13.53
C TYR A 120 1.93 1.39 -13.63
N ALA A 121 2.61 1.65 -12.50
CA ALA A 121 4.02 2.04 -12.49
C ALA A 121 4.91 0.97 -13.15
N ASN A 122 4.64 -0.31 -12.90
CA ASN A 122 5.34 -1.43 -13.56
C ASN A 122 5.06 -1.42 -15.07
N SER A 123 3.79 -1.34 -15.47
CA SER A 123 3.40 -1.34 -16.88
C SER A 123 4.03 -0.20 -17.67
N CYS A 124 4.26 0.94 -17.03
CA CYS A 124 4.94 2.10 -17.62
C CYS A 124 6.46 1.95 -17.69
N GLY A 125 7.06 0.96 -17.01
CA GLY A 125 8.51 0.81 -16.88
C GLY A 125 9.13 1.66 -15.76
N LEU A 126 8.31 2.33 -14.92
CA LEU A 126 8.82 3.14 -13.82
C LEU A 126 9.56 2.30 -12.78
N LEU A 127 9.05 1.09 -12.46
CA LEU A 127 9.71 0.21 -11.48
C LEU A 127 11.06 -0.28 -12.00
N GLU A 128 11.19 -0.54 -13.30
CA GLU A 128 12.47 -0.89 -13.93
C GLU A 128 13.47 0.27 -13.81
N LYS A 129 13.04 1.50 -14.10
CA LYS A 129 13.85 2.71 -13.90
C LYS A 129 14.24 2.88 -12.43
N LEU A 130 13.28 2.74 -11.52
CA LEU A 130 13.52 2.86 -10.09
C LEU A 130 14.58 1.86 -9.61
N CYS A 131 14.51 0.64 -10.05
CA CYS A 131 15.34 -0.46 -9.54
C CYS A 131 16.64 -0.65 -10.33
N GLY A 132 16.73 -0.09 -11.54
CA GLY A 132 17.85 -0.36 -12.46
C GLY A 132 17.86 -1.80 -12.96
N THR A 133 16.69 -2.45 -13.01
CA THR A 133 16.50 -3.86 -13.37
C THR A 133 15.46 -3.93 -14.48
N THR A 134 15.70 -4.72 -15.50
CA THR A 134 14.80 -4.86 -16.65
C THR A 134 14.01 -6.16 -16.61
N ASN A 135 12.96 -6.26 -17.42
CA ASN A 135 12.11 -7.44 -17.56
C ASN A 135 11.43 -7.84 -16.23
N LEU A 136 10.87 -6.87 -15.53
CA LEU A 136 10.12 -7.11 -14.31
C LEU A 136 8.75 -7.70 -14.65
N ILE A 137 8.49 -8.90 -14.15
CA ILE A 137 7.20 -9.57 -14.24
C ILE A 137 6.49 -9.57 -12.88
N PRO A 138 5.15 -9.46 -12.83
CA PRO A 138 4.38 -9.66 -11.61
C PRO A 138 4.65 -11.05 -11.02
N SER A 139 4.82 -11.12 -9.70
CA SER A 139 5.15 -12.35 -9.00
C SER A 139 4.20 -12.58 -7.81
N VAL A 140 4.73 -12.95 -6.65
CA VAL A 140 3.94 -13.33 -5.48
C VAL A 140 3.06 -12.17 -5.00
N ARG A 141 1.77 -12.43 -4.79
CA ARG A 141 0.80 -11.45 -4.32
C ARG A 141 -0.25 -12.11 -3.42
N GLY A 142 -0.80 -11.31 -2.49
CA GLY A 142 -1.85 -11.74 -1.60
C GLY A 142 -1.33 -12.56 -0.42
N ARG A 143 -2.14 -13.48 0.06
CA ARG A 143 -1.88 -14.21 1.29
C ARG A 143 -1.07 -15.46 1.04
N THR A 144 0.00 -15.60 1.79
CA THR A 144 0.83 -16.81 1.83
C THR A 144 1.31 -17.07 3.26
N THR A 145 2.15 -18.07 3.44
CA THR A 145 2.72 -18.42 4.75
C THR A 145 4.23 -18.31 4.69
N THR A 146 4.83 -17.92 5.81
CA THR A 146 6.27 -17.91 5.95
C THR A 146 6.83 -19.34 5.90
N ARG A 147 8.10 -19.44 5.55
CA ARG A 147 8.93 -20.58 5.92
C ARG A 147 9.27 -20.52 7.41
N GLU A 148 9.87 -21.55 7.92
CA GLU A 148 10.46 -21.53 9.23
C GLU A 148 11.72 -20.67 9.24
N PHE A 149 11.82 -19.79 10.21
CA PHE A 149 13.02 -18.99 10.49
C PHE A 149 12.99 -18.49 11.92
N ASP A 150 14.15 -18.15 12.42
CA ASP A 150 14.33 -17.44 13.68
C ASP A 150 14.93 -16.06 13.48
N PHE A 151 14.73 -15.21 14.46
CA PHE A 151 15.29 -13.87 14.49
C PHE A 151 15.31 -13.31 15.90
N PHE A 152 16.01 -12.19 16.07
CA PHE A 152 16.09 -11.49 17.32
C PHE A 152 15.32 -10.17 17.30
N VAL A 153 14.64 -9.88 18.42
CA VAL A 153 14.18 -8.54 18.78
C VAL A 153 14.95 -8.16 20.04
N SER A 154 15.77 -7.15 19.95
CA SER A 154 16.79 -6.88 20.99
C SER A 154 17.64 -8.15 21.21
N ASN A 155 17.60 -8.76 22.39
CA ASN A 155 18.34 -9.99 22.70
C ASN A 155 17.46 -11.23 22.74
N GLU A 156 16.18 -11.11 22.42
CA GLU A 156 15.20 -12.18 22.53
C GLU A 156 15.03 -12.93 21.21
N LYS A 157 15.29 -14.23 21.23
CA LYS A 157 15.08 -15.10 20.07
C LYS A 157 13.60 -15.42 19.87
N ILE A 158 13.10 -15.23 18.66
CA ILE A 158 11.74 -15.55 18.25
C ILE A 158 11.80 -16.54 17.09
N GLU A 159 11.04 -17.62 17.21
CA GLU A 159 10.91 -18.63 16.18
C GLU A 159 9.55 -18.50 15.50
N VAL A 160 9.56 -18.50 14.16
CA VAL A 160 8.39 -18.40 13.31
C VAL A 160 8.24 -19.67 12.49
N SER A 161 7.04 -20.24 12.51
CA SER A 161 6.71 -21.41 11.70
C SER A 161 5.34 -21.23 11.06
N SER A 162 5.29 -21.11 9.74
CA SER A 162 4.05 -20.98 8.95
C SER A 162 3.14 -19.82 9.39
N ALA A 163 3.72 -18.70 9.78
CA ALA A 163 2.96 -17.47 10.04
C ALA A 163 2.34 -16.94 8.75
N GLN A 164 1.12 -16.42 8.85
CA GLN A 164 0.48 -15.83 7.68
C GLN A 164 1.04 -14.44 7.40
N ILE A 165 1.44 -14.21 6.14
CA ILE A 165 1.84 -12.91 5.59
C ILE A 165 0.91 -12.50 4.45
N GLU A 166 0.85 -11.23 4.17
CA GLU A 166 0.12 -10.65 3.04
C GLU A 166 1.12 -9.76 2.27
N ILE A 167 1.17 -9.91 0.96
CA ILE A 167 2.06 -9.17 0.07
C ILE A 167 1.16 -8.37 -0.86
N ASP A 168 1.26 -7.04 -0.81
CA ASP A 168 0.39 -6.17 -1.62
C ASP A 168 0.77 -6.26 -3.09
N ALA A 169 2.06 -6.25 -3.41
CA ALA A 169 2.57 -6.49 -4.74
C ALA A 169 4.02 -7.01 -4.69
N SER A 170 4.39 -7.80 -5.68
CA SER A 170 5.79 -8.09 -5.96
C SER A 170 6.03 -8.23 -7.46
N TYR A 171 7.25 -7.92 -7.84
CA TYR A 171 7.73 -8.06 -9.22
C TYR A 171 9.10 -8.72 -9.18
N GLU A 172 9.40 -9.55 -10.16
CA GLU A 172 10.69 -10.21 -10.18
C GLU A 172 11.36 -10.13 -11.54
N SER A 173 12.68 -10.10 -11.51
CA SER A 173 13.57 -10.35 -12.61
C SER A 173 14.23 -11.72 -12.47
N LYS A 174 15.20 -12.02 -13.34
CA LYS A 174 16.00 -13.24 -13.23
C LYS A 174 16.64 -13.39 -11.84
N ASP A 175 17.20 -12.31 -11.28
CA ASP A 175 18.07 -12.37 -10.11
C ASP A 175 17.44 -11.75 -8.84
N GLU A 176 16.45 -10.88 -8.99
CA GLU A 176 15.88 -10.10 -7.89
C GLU A 176 14.38 -10.30 -7.75
N LEU A 177 13.91 -10.26 -6.52
CA LEU A 177 12.49 -10.16 -6.15
C LEU A 177 12.26 -8.84 -5.42
N LEU A 178 11.45 -7.98 -6.01
CA LEU A 178 11.02 -6.71 -5.45
C LEU A 178 9.70 -6.91 -4.71
N ILE A 179 9.66 -6.66 -3.42
CA ILE A 179 8.46 -6.82 -2.59
C ILE A 179 8.01 -5.45 -2.13
N TYR A 180 6.72 -5.17 -2.27
CA TYR A 180 6.11 -3.90 -1.94
C TYR A 180 5.03 -4.07 -0.87
N GLU A 181 5.13 -3.28 0.19
CA GLU A 181 4.02 -2.91 1.06
C GLU A 181 3.49 -1.57 0.57
N ALA A 182 2.22 -1.52 0.17
CA ALA A 182 1.63 -0.37 -0.49
C ALA A 182 0.59 0.33 0.38
N LYS A 183 0.49 1.65 0.26
CA LYS A 183 -0.51 2.46 0.96
C LYS A 183 -1.03 3.59 0.07
N ILE A 184 -2.30 3.93 0.24
CA ILE A 184 -2.86 5.19 -0.26
C ILE A 184 -2.75 6.22 0.85
N GLY A 185 -2.21 7.40 0.52
CA GLY A 185 -1.84 8.42 1.49
C GLY A 185 -0.52 8.13 2.18
N LEU A 186 -0.08 9.03 3.03
CA LEU A 186 1.17 8.93 3.78
C LEU A 186 0.87 8.54 5.24
N PRO A 187 1.08 7.29 5.64
CA PRO A 187 0.90 6.90 7.02
C PRO A 187 2.06 7.38 7.89
N SER A 188 1.77 7.65 9.17
CA SER A 188 2.77 8.05 10.16
C SER A 188 3.76 6.93 10.50
N SER A 189 3.36 5.67 10.31
CA SER A 189 4.17 4.50 10.64
C SER A 189 3.68 3.26 9.89
N PHE A 190 4.54 2.25 9.80
CA PHE A 190 4.18 0.90 9.34
C PHE A 190 4.81 -0.16 10.24
N SER A 191 4.26 -1.36 10.24
CA SER A 191 4.83 -2.47 11.00
C SER A 191 6.02 -3.09 10.27
N ILE A 192 7.18 -3.17 10.92
CA ILE A 192 8.41 -3.74 10.35
C ILE A 192 8.19 -5.16 9.82
N LYS A 193 7.30 -5.94 10.46
CA LYS A 193 6.98 -7.31 10.01
C LYS A 193 6.47 -7.38 8.57
N GLN A 194 5.84 -6.30 8.05
CA GLN A 194 5.28 -6.27 6.70
C GLN A 194 6.37 -6.33 5.62
N LEU A 195 7.56 -5.83 5.92
CA LEU A 195 8.74 -5.96 5.06
C LEU A 195 9.65 -7.13 5.50
N TYR A 196 9.83 -7.33 6.81
CA TYR A 196 10.77 -8.31 7.32
C TYR A 196 10.36 -9.76 7.05
N PHE A 197 9.08 -10.11 7.25
CA PHE A 197 8.64 -11.49 7.07
C PHE A 197 8.65 -11.96 5.62
N PRO A 198 8.18 -11.17 4.63
CA PRO A 198 8.40 -11.48 3.23
C PRO A 198 9.89 -11.59 2.87
N TYR A 199 10.72 -10.66 3.34
CA TYR A 199 12.17 -10.71 3.15
C TYR A 199 12.75 -12.05 3.60
N ARG A 200 12.51 -12.46 4.86
CA ARG A 200 13.01 -13.71 5.43
C ARG A 200 12.48 -14.96 4.71
N THR A 201 11.25 -14.87 4.19
CA THR A 201 10.60 -15.97 3.47
C THR A 201 11.24 -16.23 2.11
N PHE A 202 11.60 -15.17 1.39
CA PHE A 202 12.02 -15.27 0.00
C PHE A 202 13.53 -15.12 -0.24
N MET A 203 14.29 -14.58 0.72
CA MET A 203 15.75 -14.36 0.58
C MET A 203 16.55 -15.61 0.28
N VAL A 204 16.02 -16.78 0.59
CA VAL A 204 16.65 -18.08 0.28
C VAL A 204 16.52 -18.49 -1.18
N LYS A 205 15.65 -17.81 -1.93
CA LYS A 205 15.38 -18.11 -3.36
C LYS A 205 16.01 -17.10 -4.28
N LYS A 206 15.94 -15.82 -3.92
CA LYS A 206 16.41 -14.68 -4.72
C LYS A 206 16.92 -13.56 -3.85
N ARG A 207 17.67 -12.66 -4.42
CA ARG A 207 17.96 -11.37 -3.78
C ARG A 207 16.66 -10.59 -3.62
N VAL A 208 16.26 -10.35 -2.37
CA VAL A 208 15.03 -9.61 -2.05
C VAL A 208 15.36 -8.13 -1.84
N ARG A 209 14.55 -7.28 -2.46
CA ARG A 209 14.55 -5.84 -2.23
C ARG A 209 13.17 -5.44 -1.70
N ASN A 210 13.13 -4.74 -0.58
CA ASN A 210 11.88 -4.39 0.08
C ASN A 210 11.57 -2.92 -0.10
N PHE A 211 10.33 -2.65 -0.49
CA PHE A 211 9.85 -1.29 -0.70
C PHE A 211 8.62 -1.01 0.15
N PHE A 212 8.64 0.12 0.82
CA PHE A 212 7.44 0.76 1.31
C PHE A 212 7.02 1.79 0.27
N PHE A 213 5.79 1.68 -0.20
CA PHE A 213 5.26 2.50 -1.28
C PHE A 213 4.03 3.26 -0.82
N CYS A 214 3.96 4.55 -1.18
CA CYS A 214 2.78 5.37 -0.97
C CYS A 214 2.36 6.06 -2.28
N PHE A 215 1.07 5.99 -2.56
CA PHE A 215 0.47 6.83 -3.58
C PHE A 215 -0.33 7.95 -2.94
N ILE A 216 -0.06 9.20 -3.33
CA ILE A 216 -0.78 10.40 -2.86
C ILE A 216 -1.75 10.83 -3.96
N PRO A 217 -3.08 10.65 -3.77
CA PRO A 217 -4.06 10.93 -4.83
C PRO A 217 -4.06 12.38 -5.32
N ASP A 218 -4.01 13.35 -4.41
CA ASP A 218 -4.15 14.77 -4.73
C ASP A 218 -2.99 15.27 -5.60
N SER A 219 -1.75 14.91 -5.26
CA SER A 219 -0.55 15.30 -6.02
C SER A 219 -0.16 14.30 -7.09
N LYS A 220 -0.77 13.11 -7.11
CA LYS A 220 -0.40 11.97 -7.96
C LYS A 220 1.07 11.56 -7.80
N TYR A 221 1.57 11.64 -6.57
CA TYR A 221 2.94 11.24 -6.26
C TYR A 221 3.04 9.77 -5.96
N TYR A 222 4.05 9.14 -6.56
CA TYR A 222 4.50 7.78 -6.34
C TYR A 222 5.75 7.86 -5.48
N ILE A 223 5.64 7.51 -4.20
CA ILE A 223 6.71 7.65 -3.22
C ILE A 223 7.22 6.28 -2.85
N PHE A 224 8.52 6.09 -2.96
CA PHE A 224 9.20 4.82 -2.69
C PHE A 224 10.28 5.00 -1.64
N TRP A 225 10.23 4.18 -0.61
CA TRP A 225 11.33 3.94 0.33
C TRP A 225 11.81 2.52 0.13
N GLU A 226 13.07 2.32 -0.21
CA GLU A 226 13.70 1.01 -0.26
C GLU A 226 14.40 0.77 1.07
N TYR A 227 14.00 -0.29 1.77
CA TYR A 227 14.57 -0.68 3.05
C TYR A 227 15.38 -1.97 2.93
N GLY A 228 16.50 -2.02 3.65
CA GLY A 228 17.29 -3.23 3.90
C GLY A 228 17.29 -3.58 5.37
N PHE A 229 17.86 -4.74 5.67
CA PHE A 229 18.16 -5.18 7.02
C PHE A 229 19.67 -5.44 7.11
N ASP A 230 20.39 -4.69 7.97
CA ASP A 230 21.86 -4.82 8.10
C ASP A 230 22.27 -6.21 8.59
N LYS A 231 21.43 -6.80 9.45
CA LYS A 231 21.56 -8.18 9.89
C LYS A 231 20.27 -8.93 9.57
N PHE A 232 20.38 -9.99 8.78
CA PHE A 232 19.21 -10.73 8.31
C PHE A 232 18.36 -11.34 9.45
N ASN A 233 18.96 -11.62 10.60
CA ASN A 233 18.32 -12.19 11.76
C ASN A 233 18.00 -11.16 12.87
N ASP A 234 18.19 -9.87 12.63
CA ASP A 234 17.84 -8.80 13.55
C ASP A 234 16.66 -7.99 12.99
N PHE A 235 15.52 -8.13 13.66
CA PHE A 235 14.27 -7.49 13.26
C PHE A 235 14.35 -5.95 13.24
N ASN A 236 15.15 -5.39 14.12
CA ASN A 236 15.30 -3.96 14.30
C ASN A 236 16.43 -3.35 13.48
N SER A 237 17.17 -4.15 12.71
CA SER A 237 18.25 -3.66 11.86
C SER A 237 17.76 -3.04 10.53
N ILE A 238 16.48 -2.66 10.48
CA ILE A 238 15.89 -1.98 9.32
C ILE A 238 16.62 -0.66 9.05
N ARG A 239 16.96 -0.43 7.79
CA ARG A 239 17.69 0.76 7.34
C ARG A 239 17.16 1.23 5.99
N LEU A 240 16.95 2.54 5.85
CA LEU A 240 16.66 3.15 4.57
C LEU A 240 17.89 3.05 3.65
N LEU A 241 17.67 2.51 2.46
CA LEU A 241 18.68 2.41 1.40
C LEU A 241 18.52 3.51 0.37
N ARG A 242 17.27 3.83 0.04
CA ARG A 242 16.95 4.79 -1.01
C ARG A 242 15.53 5.35 -0.82
N HIS A 243 15.36 6.59 -1.21
CA HIS A 243 14.07 7.26 -1.30
C HIS A 243 13.92 7.91 -2.67
N LYS A 244 12.73 7.81 -3.26
CA LYS A 244 12.39 8.43 -4.54
C LYS A 244 10.94 8.86 -4.57
N VAL A 245 10.70 10.00 -5.20
CA VAL A 245 9.36 10.53 -5.49
C VAL A 245 9.23 10.72 -6.99
N TYR A 246 8.18 10.17 -7.57
CA TYR A 246 7.87 10.34 -8.99
C TYR A 246 6.47 10.89 -9.19
N GLN A 247 6.30 11.59 -10.29
CA GLN A 247 5.00 11.93 -10.85
C GLN A 247 4.94 11.41 -12.28
N ILE A 248 4.02 10.49 -12.57
CA ILE A 248 3.84 9.94 -13.91
C ILE A 248 3.04 10.94 -14.74
N ARG A 249 3.59 11.34 -15.90
CA ARG A 249 2.92 12.15 -16.88
C ARG A 249 2.71 11.36 -18.17
N VAL A 250 1.47 11.31 -18.61
CA VAL A 250 1.13 10.67 -19.89
C VAL A 250 1.36 11.68 -21.01
N SER A 251 2.34 11.39 -21.86
CA SER A 251 2.63 12.17 -23.06
C SER A 251 1.92 11.51 -24.23
N LYS A 252 0.85 12.09 -24.73
CA LYS A 252 0.32 11.69 -26.05
C LYS A 252 1.22 12.27 -27.10
N VAL A 253 1.92 11.43 -27.84
CA VAL A 253 2.53 11.84 -29.11
C VAL A 253 1.39 11.93 -30.12
N VAL A 254 0.78 13.10 -30.21
CA VAL A 254 -0.21 13.36 -31.26
C VAL A 254 0.56 14.02 -32.41
N PRO A 255 0.50 13.47 -33.64
CA PRO A 255 1.15 14.12 -34.81
C PRO A 255 0.70 15.55 -34.90
N VAL A 256 1.62 16.49 -35.12
CA VAL A 256 1.35 17.94 -35.24
C VAL A 256 0.23 18.23 -36.24
N LYS A 257 0.12 17.44 -37.32
CA LYS A 257 -0.96 17.54 -38.30
C LYS A 257 -2.38 17.35 -37.72
N TYR A 258 -2.51 16.67 -36.60
CA TYR A 258 -3.83 16.46 -35.94
C TYR A 258 -4.31 17.73 -35.24
N TYR A 259 -3.42 18.54 -34.70
CA TYR A 259 -3.77 19.80 -34.03
C TYR A 259 -4.12 20.95 -34.99
N GLN A 260 -3.52 20.96 -36.19
CA GLN A 260 -3.79 22.03 -37.18
C GLN A 260 -5.24 22.04 -37.70
N ASN A 261 -5.94 20.92 -37.59
CA ASN A 261 -7.32 20.77 -38.06
C ASN A 261 -8.40 20.89 -36.96
N ILE A 262 -8.01 21.05 -35.70
CA ILE A 262 -8.95 20.95 -34.55
C ILE A 262 -9.11 22.30 -33.82
N LEU A 263 -8.30 23.32 -34.10
CA LEU A 263 -8.44 24.62 -33.45
C LEU A 263 -9.47 25.47 -34.20
N PRO A 264 -10.74 25.49 -33.80
CA PRO A 264 -11.67 26.51 -34.28
C PRO A 264 -11.28 27.88 -33.71
N SER A 265 -11.63 28.93 -34.41
CA SER A 265 -11.48 30.31 -33.94
C SER A 265 -12.04 30.47 -32.52
N PRO A 266 -11.35 31.20 -31.64
CA PRO A 266 -11.79 31.37 -30.26
C PRO A 266 -13.15 32.06 -30.22
N LYS A 267 -14.21 31.29 -29.98
CA LYS A 267 -15.50 31.80 -29.50
C LYS A 267 -15.45 31.84 -27.98
N LEU A 268 -16.14 32.81 -27.38
CA LEU A 268 -16.35 32.84 -25.94
C LEU A 268 -16.81 31.46 -25.45
N ILE A 269 -16.01 30.85 -24.62
CA ILE A 269 -16.21 29.47 -24.12
C ILE A 269 -16.91 29.58 -22.77
N ASP A 270 -18.11 29.01 -22.66
CA ASP A 270 -18.69 28.76 -21.37
C ASP A 270 -17.79 27.80 -20.60
N ILE A 271 -17.35 28.20 -19.40
CA ILE A 271 -16.49 27.34 -18.57
C ILE A 271 -17.31 26.11 -18.16
N PRO A 272 -16.92 24.90 -18.60
CA PRO A 272 -17.64 23.70 -18.24
C PRO A 272 -17.58 23.47 -16.73
N GLN A 273 -18.68 23.01 -16.13
CA GLN A 273 -18.72 22.60 -14.72
C GLN A 273 -18.11 21.21 -14.50
N ALA A 274 -17.06 20.89 -15.24
CA ALA A 274 -16.32 19.64 -15.10
C ALA A 274 -15.13 19.90 -14.15
N ASP A 275 -15.19 19.34 -12.97
CA ASP A 275 -14.26 19.60 -11.87
C ASP A 275 -13.19 18.50 -11.67
N ASP A 276 -13.36 17.35 -12.32
CA ASP A 276 -12.41 16.24 -12.25
C ASP A 276 -11.53 16.16 -13.49
N VAL A 277 -10.30 16.61 -13.37
CA VAL A 277 -9.32 16.63 -14.47
C VAL A 277 -9.06 15.24 -15.07
N ASN A 278 -9.13 14.18 -14.25
CA ASN A 278 -8.91 12.81 -14.75
C ASN A 278 -10.05 12.40 -15.69
N LYS A 279 -11.29 12.70 -15.30
CA LYS A 279 -12.47 12.45 -16.15
C LYS A 279 -12.42 13.30 -17.41
N ILE A 280 -11.98 14.57 -17.31
CA ILE A 280 -11.78 15.44 -18.47
C ILE A 280 -10.81 14.81 -19.46
N MET A 281 -9.67 14.34 -18.97
CA MET A 281 -8.61 13.75 -19.83
C MET A 281 -9.02 12.42 -20.46
N LEU A 282 -9.84 11.64 -19.77
CA LEU A 282 -10.28 10.32 -20.23
C LEU A 282 -11.54 10.37 -21.09
N PHE A 283 -12.35 11.42 -20.97
CA PHE A 283 -13.62 11.52 -21.67
C PHE A 283 -13.50 11.37 -23.19
N PRO A 284 -12.55 12.05 -23.89
CA PRO A 284 -12.36 11.88 -25.32
C PRO A 284 -11.97 10.44 -25.71
N PHE A 285 -11.14 9.80 -24.89
CA PHE A 285 -10.75 8.40 -25.11
C PHE A 285 -11.96 7.46 -24.96
N MET A 286 -12.78 7.64 -23.92
CA MET A 286 -13.97 6.83 -23.71
C MET A 286 -14.98 7.00 -24.86
N VAL A 287 -15.12 8.20 -25.40
CA VAL A 287 -15.95 8.44 -26.61
C VAL A 287 -15.40 7.65 -27.80
N SER A 288 -14.09 7.63 -28.01
CA SER A 288 -13.46 6.86 -29.10
C SER A 288 -13.64 5.35 -28.94
N GLU A 289 -13.79 4.86 -27.71
CA GLU A 289 -14.05 3.44 -27.39
C GLU A 289 -15.56 3.10 -27.41
N GLY A 290 -16.41 3.99 -27.92
CA GLY A 290 -17.83 3.73 -28.10
C GLY A 290 -18.74 4.07 -26.90
N TYR A 291 -18.22 4.78 -25.89
CA TYR A 291 -19.03 5.34 -24.79
C TYR A 291 -19.60 6.69 -25.18
N ASP A 292 -20.43 6.70 -26.21
CA ASP A 292 -20.94 7.89 -26.91
C ASP A 292 -22.23 8.49 -26.33
N SER A 293 -22.85 7.83 -25.37
CA SER A 293 -24.10 8.25 -24.72
C SER A 293 -23.90 8.61 -23.24
N ALA A 294 -24.78 9.50 -22.73
CA ALA A 294 -24.75 9.89 -21.31
C ALA A 294 -24.88 8.68 -20.39
N LYS A 295 -25.73 7.70 -20.75
CA LYS A 295 -25.93 6.48 -19.96
C LYS A 295 -24.67 5.64 -19.86
N LYS A 296 -24.01 5.37 -20.98
CA LYS A 296 -22.75 4.63 -21.01
C LYS A 296 -21.65 5.35 -20.23
N MET A 297 -21.58 6.69 -20.30
CA MET A 297 -20.60 7.47 -19.54
C MET A 297 -20.86 7.43 -18.04
N VAL A 298 -22.13 7.46 -17.62
CA VAL A 298 -22.50 7.28 -16.21
C VAL A 298 -22.03 5.93 -15.68
N GLU A 299 -22.25 4.87 -16.44
CA GLU A 299 -21.78 3.53 -16.08
C GLU A 299 -20.27 3.44 -15.97
N ALA A 300 -19.53 4.08 -16.90
CA ALA A 300 -18.06 4.05 -16.94
C ALA A 300 -17.39 4.86 -15.83
N PHE A 301 -17.95 6.03 -15.50
CA PHE A 301 -17.32 6.96 -14.55
C PHE A 301 -17.98 7.01 -13.18
N ALA A 302 -19.05 6.23 -12.95
CA ALA A 302 -19.81 6.21 -11.70
C ALA A 302 -20.25 7.60 -11.21
N PHE A 303 -20.71 8.48 -12.10
CA PHE A 303 -21.21 9.81 -11.78
C PHE A 303 -22.69 10.00 -12.15
N ASP A 304 -23.32 11.08 -11.64
CA ASP A 304 -24.71 11.42 -11.96
C ASP A 304 -24.90 11.75 -13.45
N ILE A 305 -26.06 11.42 -14.02
CA ILE A 305 -26.37 11.63 -15.44
C ILE A 305 -26.21 13.12 -15.87
N ARG A 306 -26.45 14.05 -14.96
CA ARG A 306 -26.25 15.49 -15.20
C ARG A 306 -24.78 15.83 -15.41
N GLN A 307 -23.89 15.17 -14.69
CA GLN A 307 -22.45 15.40 -14.80
C GLN A 307 -21.94 14.97 -16.18
N SER A 308 -22.54 13.97 -16.83
CA SER A 308 -22.14 13.54 -18.16
C SER A 308 -22.23 14.67 -19.20
N SER A 309 -23.19 15.61 -19.05
CA SER A 309 -23.35 16.74 -19.96
C SER A 309 -22.20 17.75 -19.84
N TYR A 310 -21.63 17.92 -18.64
CA TYR A 310 -20.53 18.85 -18.39
C TYR A 310 -19.24 18.38 -19.06
N TYR A 311 -18.94 17.09 -18.96
CA TYR A 311 -17.76 16.51 -19.60
C TYR A 311 -17.92 16.37 -21.11
N ARG A 312 -19.13 16.21 -21.61
CA ARG A 312 -19.42 16.08 -23.06
C ARG A 312 -19.21 17.38 -23.84
N GLN A 313 -19.21 18.51 -23.17
CA GLN A 313 -18.96 19.81 -23.80
C GLN A 313 -17.48 20.06 -24.06
N LEU A 314 -16.59 19.39 -23.34
CA LEU A 314 -15.12 19.58 -23.41
C LEU A 314 -14.48 19.19 -24.75
N PRO A 315 -14.88 18.10 -25.44
CA PRO A 315 -14.27 17.71 -26.71
C PRO A 315 -14.65 18.59 -27.91
N LYS A 316 -15.47 19.60 -27.71
CA LYS A 316 -15.83 20.54 -28.76
C LYS A 316 -14.82 21.68 -28.94
N TYR A 317 -13.76 21.69 -28.08
CA TYR A 317 -12.76 22.76 -28.06
C TYR A 317 -11.34 22.23 -28.28
#